data_d1df4a91ad3dff0ff2dff9d404d8ba5a
#
_entry.id   d1df4a91ad3dff0ff2dff9d404d8ba5a
#
_cell.length_a   1.000
_cell.length_b   1.000
_cell.length_c   1.000
_cell.angle_alpha   90.00
_cell.angle_beta   90.00
_cell.angle_gamma   90.00
#
_symmetry.space_group_name_H-M   'P 1'
#
loop_
_entity.id
_entity.type
_entity.pdbx_description
1 polymer ?
#
loop_
_entity_poly.entity_id
_entity_poly.type
_entity_poly.pdbx_seq_one_letter_code
_entity_poly.pdbx_strand_id
1 'polypeptide(L)'
;MKMLHHALATLLCAVLVAPLQAQTWPDRPVRIVIPFPTGGGADAAARLVAGQFTKVFGQSFVVESRPGGNTTIAASAVARAPADGYTLLMTGGSTMSVLPLVTEKLPFDAAADFVPVGMVSRSHYVLAASSQFGAGTLAEVLARARAGAELR
;
A
#
# COMPACT_ATOMS: atom_id res chain seq x y z
N MET A 1 -27.17 36.60 44.97
CA MET A 1 -27.33 36.28 43.54
C MET A 1 -25.99 36.17 42.80
N LYS A 2 -25.05 37.10 42.94
CA LYS A 2 -23.75 37.02 42.18
C LYS A 2 -22.90 35.79 42.51
N MET A 3 -22.85 35.34 43.78
CA MET A 3 -22.07 34.13 44.15
C MET A 3 -22.63 32.85 43.54
N LEU A 4 -23.94 32.75 43.35
CA LEU A 4 -24.58 31.57 42.74
C LEU A 4 -24.27 31.47 41.26
N HIS A 5 -24.15 32.59 40.55
CA HIS A 5 -23.75 32.61 39.11
C HIS A 5 -22.28 32.22 38.89
N HIS A 6 -21.38 32.62 39.83
CA HIS A 6 -19.97 32.20 39.74
C HIS A 6 -19.79 30.72 40.02
N ALA A 7 -20.53 30.17 41.00
CA ALA A 7 -20.50 28.75 41.31
C ALA A 7 -21.04 27.89 40.12
N LEU A 8 -22.11 28.37 39.47
CA LEU A 8 -22.70 27.70 38.32
C LEU A 8 -21.76 27.74 37.08
N ALA A 9 -21.08 28.90 36.88
CA ALA A 9 -20.12 29.06 35.79
C ALA A 9 -18.87 28.18 35.97
N THR A 10 -18.37 28.06 37.21
CA THR A 10 -17.23 27.19 37.53
C THR A 10 -17.58 25.70 37.36
N LEU A 11 -18.78 25.29 37.72
CA LEU A 11 -19.27 23.94 37.54
C LEU A 11 -19.43 23.61 36.06
N LEU A 12 -19.90 24.53 35.24
CA LEU A 12 -20.07 24.39 33.81
C LEU A 12 -18.71 24.26 33.07
N CYS A 13 -17.70 25.01 33.49
CA CYS A 13 -16.34 24.88 32.96
C CYS A 13 -15.66 23.55 33.33
N ALA A 14 -15.94 23.02 34.51
CA ALA A 14 -15.35 21.75 34.96
C ALA A 14 -15.89 20.52 34.17
N VAL A 15 -17.12 20.60 33.66
CA VAL A 15 -17.72 19.51 32.84
C VAL A 15 -17.16 19.48 31.41
N LEU A 16 -16.59 20.58 30.90
CA LEU A 16 -16.04 20.68 29.55
C LEU A 16 -14.60 20.13 29.41
N VAL A 17 -13.94 19.80 30.52
CA VAL A 17 -12.61 19.17 30.54
C VAL A 17 -12.75 17.64 30.66
N ALA A 18 -13.61 17.03 29.87
CA ALA A 18 -13.53 15.59 29.67
C ALA A 18 -12.17 15.30 28.99
N PRO A 19 -11.35 14.38 29.53
CA PRO A 19 -10.11 14.01 28.85
C PRO A 19 -10.48 13.50 27.45
N LEU A 20 -10.03 14.21 26.41
CA LEU A 20 -10.04 13.69 25.05
C LEU A 20 -9.13 12.46 25.12
N GLN A 21 -9.70 11.29 25.33
CA GLN A 21 -8.96 10.04 25.15
C GLN A 21 -8.62 9.98 23.66
N ALA A 22 -7.38 10.28 23.33
CA ALA A 22 -6.86 10.03 22.00
C ALA A 22 -7.10 8.53 21.72
N GLN A 23 -7.99 8.25 20.77
CA GLN A 23 -8.25 6.88 20.35
C GLN A 23 -6.93 6.26 19.93
N THR A 24 -6.52 5.20 20.62
CA THR A 24 -5.30 4.46 20.26
C THR A 24 -5.52 3.80 18.91
N TRP A 25 -4.83 4.32 17.89
CA TRP A 25 -4.83 3.66 16.58
C TRP A 25 -3.89 2.43 16.61
N PRO A 26 -4.31 1.32 16.01
CA PRO A 26 -5.63 0.98 15.48
C PRO A 26 -6.57 0.45 16.58
N ASP A 27 -7.84 0.86 16.58
CA ASP A 27 -8.90 0.37 17.46
C ASP A 27 -9.79 -0.69 16.79
N ARG A 28 -9.58 -0.95 15.51
CA ARG A 28 -10.32 -1.91 14.68
C ARG A 28 -9.40 -2.52 13.61
N PRO A 29 -9.82 -3.59 12.91
CA PRO A 29 -9.01 -4.22 11.88
C PRO A 29 -8.58 -3.26 10.78
N VAL A 30 -7.30 -3.37 10.37
CA VAL A 30 -6.69 -2.63 9.27
C VAL A 30 -6.60 -3.52 8.03
N ARG A 31 -6.98 -3.01 6.87
CA ARG A 31 -6.87 -3.73 5.59
C ARG A 31 -5.61 -3.35 4.86
N ILE A 32 -4.86 -4.34 4.40
CA ILE A 32 -3.72 -4.18 3.48
C ILE A 32 -4.16 -4.70 2.12
N VAL A 33 -4.44 -3.79 1.19
CA VAL A 33 -4.86 -4.13 -0.17
C VAL A 33 -3.63 -4.32 -1.04
N ILE A 34 -3.58 -5.43 -1.79
CA ILE A 34 -2.50 -5.73 -2.73
C ILE A 34 -3.06 -5.92 -4.15
N PRO A 35 -2.37 -5.39 -5.20
CA PRO A 35 -2.82 -5.53 -6.59
C PRO A 35 -2.36 -6.84 -7.25
N PHE A 36 -1.96 -7.82 -6.46
CA PHE A 36 -1.40 -9.09 -6.93
C PHE A 36 -2.26 -10.27 -6.51
N PRO A 37 -2.29 -11.36 -7.30
CA PRO A 37 -3.04 -12.56 -6.93
C PRO A 37 -2.48 -13.20 -5.67
N THR A 38 -3.34 -13.92 -4.97
CA THR A 38 -2.96 -14.72 -3.79
C THR A 38 -1.97 -15.82 -4.14
N GLY A 39 -1.08 -16.15 -3.19
CA GLY A 39 -0.07 -17.20 -3.34
C GLY A 39 1.23 -16.77 -4.01
N GLY A 40 1.33 -15.55 -4.53
CA GLY A 40 2.57 -14.99 -5.07
C GLY A 40 3.48 -14.40 -3.99
N GLY A 41 4.72 -14.02 -4.38
CA GLY A 41 5.71 -13.45 -3.46
C GLY A 41 5.23 -12.15 -2.78
N ALA A 42 4.47 -11.32 -3.48
CA ALA A 42 3.89 -10.11 -2.90
C ALA A 42 2.81 -10.41 -1.85
N ASP A 43 1.97 -11.44 -2.07
CA ASP A 43 0.99 -11.89 -1.08
C ASP A 43 1.68 -12.46 0.16
N ALA A 44 2.71 -13.28 -0.02
CA ALA A 44 3.50 -13.82 1.08
C ALA A 44 4.15 -12.69 1.91
N ALA A 45 4.76 -11.70 1.26
CA ALA A 45 5.34 -10.54 1.93
C ALA A 45 4.28 -9.73 2.69
N ALA A 46 3.12 -9.48 2.08
CA ALA A 46 2.03 -8.74 2.72
C ALA A 46 1.50 -9.47 3.97
N ARG A 47 1.37 -10.80 3.91
CA ARG A 47 0.92 -11.61 5.06
C ARG A 47 1.95 -11.64 6.18
N LEU A 48 3.25 -11.65 5.86
CA LEU A 48 4.31 -11.55 6.87
C LEU A 48 4.23 -10.20 7.59
N VAL A 49 4.08 -9.09 6.86
CA VAL A 49 3.92 -7.75 7.45
C VAL A 49 2.64 -7.67 8.28
N ALA A 50 1.52 -8.13 7.75
CA ALA A 50 0.25 -8.17 8.45
C ALA A 50 0.35 -8.94 9.78
N GLY A 51 1.01 -10.11 9.77
CA GLY A 51 1.22 -10.90 10.96
C GLY A 51 2.09 -10.21 12.02
N GLN A 52 3.13 -9.48 11.60
CA GLN A 52 3.95 -8.69 12.52
C GLN A 52 3.18 -7.49 13.08
N PHE A 53 2.46 -6.76 12.24
CA PHE A 53 1.65 -5.63 12.69
C PHE A 53 0.55 -6.07 13.65
N THR A 54 -0.11 -7.20 13.39
CA THR A 54 -1.09 -7.77 14.32
C THR A 54 -0.49 -8.04 15.70
N LYS A 55 0.75 -8.56 15.77
CA LYS A 55 1.45 -8.79 17.04
C LYS A 55 1.82 -7.49 17.76
N VAL A 56 2.27 -6.48 17.00
CA VAL A 56 2.75 -5.21 17.58
C VAL A 56 1.58 -4.34 18.05
N PHE A 57 0.54 -4.24 17.24
CA PHE A 57 -0.57 -3.31 17.49
C PHE A 57 -1.77 -3.95 18.22
N GLY A 58 -1.79 -5.27 18.39
CA GLY A 58 -2.89 -5.97 19.05
C GLY A 58 -4.21 -6.01 18.29
N GLN A 59 -4.24 -5.48 17.05
CA GLN A 59 -5.40 -5.47 16.16
C GLN A 59 -5.10 -6.28 14.89
N SER A 60 -6.13 -6.85 14.28
CA SER A 60 -5.98 -7.64 13.06
C SER A 60 -5.59 -6.78 11.87
N PHE A 61 -4.52 -7.18 11.17
CA PHE A 61 -4.18 -6.67 9.84
C PHE A 61 -4.53 -7.72 8.80
N VAL A 62 -5.48 -7.40 7.90
CA VAL A 62 -6.04 -8.36 6.94
C VAL A 62 -5.56 -8.03 5.54
N VAL A 63 -4.95 -9.01 4.86
CA VAL A 63 -4.51 -8.85 3.46
C VAL A 63 -5.67 -9.14 2.53
N GLU A 64 -5.96 -8.19 1.66
CA GLU A 64 -7.00 -8.26 0.63
C GLU A 64 -6.36 -8.17 -0.75
N SER A 65 -6.46 -9.26 -1.54
CA SER A 65 -5.97 -9.29 -2.92
C SER A 65 -7.04 -8.74 -3.87
N ARG A 66 -6.66 -7.69 -4.64
CA ARG A 66 -7.49 -7.08 -5.70
C ARG A 66 -6.68 -6.96 -6.99
N PRO A 67 -6.41 -8.08 -7.67
CA PRO A 67 -5.65 -8.06 -8.91
C PRO A 67 -6.48 -7.48 -10.07
N GLY A 68 -5.79 -7.08 -11.15
CA GLY A 68 -6.40 -6.66 -12.39
C GLY A 68 -6.18 -5.20 -12.74
N GLY A 69 -6.56 -4.84 -13.99
CA GLY A 69 -6.40 -3.48 -14.52
C GLY A 69 -4.97 -2.95 -14.47
N ASN A 70 -3.97 -3.80 -14.66
CA ASN A 70 -2.57 -3.42 -14.48
C ASN A 70 -2.33 -2.69 -13.13
N THR A 71 -2.83 -3.28 -12.04
CA THR A 71 -2.79 -2.77 -10.65
C THR A 71 -3.73 -1.61 -10.32
N THR A 72 -4.42 -1.00 -11.29
CA THR A 72 -5.28 0.16 -11.08
C THR A 72 -6.51 -0.13 -10.22
N ILE A 73 -7.02 -1.37 -10.22
CA ILE A 73 -8.20 -1.75 -9.43
C ILE A 73 -7.93 -1.57 -7.93
N ALA A 74 -6.82 -2.13 -7.45
CA ALA A 74 -6.43 -2.03 -6.05
C ALA A 74 -6.06 -0.59 -5.67
N ALA A 75 -5.24 0.09 -6.49
CA ALA A 75 -4.82 1.46 -6.23
C ALA A 75 -6.04 2.41 -6.16
N SER A 76 -6.96 2.34 -7.11
CA SER A 76 -8.19 3.16 -7.10
C SER A 76 -9.09 2.87 -5.90
N ALA A 77 -9.16 1.60 -5.47
CA ALA A 77 -9.97 1.24 -4.31
C ALA A 77 -9.42 1.87 -3.02
N VAL A 78 -8.09 1.95 -2.89
CA VAL A 78 -7.45 2.59 -1.73
C VAL A 78 -7.51 4.11 -1.84
N ALA A 79 -7.26 4.70 -3.02
CA ALA A 79 -7.36 6.14 -3.25
C ALA A 79 -8.74 6.71 -2.87
N ARG A 80 -9.81 5.91 -3.04
CA ARG A 80 -11.19 6.31 -2.67
C ARG A 80 -11.60 5.90 -1.26
N ALA A 81 -10.76 5.19 -0.53
CA ALA A 81 -11.06 4.83 0.85
C ALA A 81 -10.91 6.05 1.78
N PRO A 82 -11.56 6.06 2.94
CA PRO A 82 -11.30 7.09 3.94
C PRO A 82 -9.81 7.17 4.30
N ALA A 83 -9.28 8.39 4.40
CA ALA A 83 -7.86 8.64 4.74
C ALA A 83 -7.64 8.55 6.27
N ASP A 84 -8.12 7.51 6.89
CA ASP A 84 -8.12 7.27 8.34
C ASP A 84 -7.05 6.26 8.82
N GLY A 85 -6.21 5.77 7.88
CA GLY A 85 -5.17 4.80 8.15
C GLY A 85 -5.63 3.34 8.24
N TYR A 86 -6.93 3.04 8.06
CA TYR A 86 -7.45 1.67 8.12
C TYR A 86 -7.48 0.93 6.79
N THR A 87 -7.08 1.61 5.70
CA THR A 87 -6.93 0.98 4.39
C THR A 87 -5.58 1.37 3.81
N LEU A 88 -4.68 0.41 3.72
CA LEU A 88 -3.32 0.58 3.23
C LEU A 88 -3.16 -0.08 1.87
N LEU A 89 -2.40 0.53 0.97
CA LEU A 89 -1.97 -0.08 -0.29
C LEU A 89 -0.55 -0.62 -0.13
N MET A 90 -0.35 -1.90 -0.36
CA MET A 90 0.99 -2.47 -0.51
C MET A 90 1.20 -2.86 -1.97
N THR A 91 2.04 -2.10 -2.66
CA THR A 91 2.28 -2.25 -4.10
C THR A 91 3.76 -2.07 -4.46
N GLY A 92 4.09 -2.28 -5.71
CA GLY A 92 5.45 -2.06 -6.23
C GLY A 92 5.62 -0.69 -6.88
N GLY A 93 6.87 -0.32 -7.16
CA GLY A 93 7.23 0.91 -7.86
C GLY A 93 6.61 1.03 -9.25
N SER A 94 6.28 -0.09 -9.91
CA SER A 94 5.57 -0.08 -11.18
C SER A 94 4.22 0.65 -11.10
N THR A 95 3.46 0.44 -10.05
CA THR A 95 2.14 1.08 -9.86
C THR A 95 2.27 2.58 -9.58
N MET A 96 3.25 2.98 -8.77
CA MET A 96 3.34 4.36 -8.28
C MET A 96 4.26 5.24 -9.14
N SER A 97 5.24 4.65 -9.84
CA SER A 97 6.24 5.41 -10.59
C SER A 97 6.18 5.20 -12.11
N VAL A 98 5.91 3.97 -12.57
CA VAL A 98 5.92 3.68 -14.02
C VAL A 98 4.54 3.90 -14.63
N LEU A 99 3.51 3.38 -14.00
CA LEU A 99 2.15 3.42 -14.53
C LEU A 99 1.65 4.85 -14.86
N PRO A 100 1.92 5.89 -14.03
CA PRO A 100 1.57 7.27 -14.36
C PRO A 100 2.25 7.83 -15.62
N LEU A 101 3.42 7.29 -15.98
CA LEU A 101 4.18 7.74 -17.16
C LEU A 101 3.72 7.09 -18.46
N VAL A 102 3.07 5.91 -18.37
CA VAL A 102 2.69 5.11 -19.55
C VAL A 102 1.18 5.01 -19.76
N THR A 103 0.40 5.63 -18.90
CA THR A 103 -1.08 5.56 -18.95
C THR A 103 -1.65 6.98 -18.97
N GLU A 104 -2.29 7.36 -20.06
CA GLU A 104 -2.85 8.70 -20.24
C GLU A 104 -3.95 9.07 -19.25
N LYS A 105 -4.77 8.10 -18.84
CA LYS A 105 -5.89 8.33 -17.91
C LYS A 105 -5.85 7.29 -16.79
N LEU A 106 -5.33 7.69 -15.65
CA LEU A 106 -5.41 6.89 -14.42
C LEU A 106 -6.63 7.33 -13.61
N PRO A 107 -7.31 6.37 -12.93
CA PRO A 107 -8.44 6.68 -12.04
C PRO A 107 -8.00 7.17 -10.65
N PHE A 108 -6.73 7.50 -10.46
CA PHE A 108 -6.12 8.04 -9.25
C PHE A 108 -4.89 8.89 -9.60
N ASP A 109 -4.48 9.76 -8.70
CA ASP A 109 -3.23 10.50 -8.75
C ASP A 109 -2.22 9.84 -7.79
N ALA A 110 -1.12 9.29 -8.35
CA ALA A 110 -0.12 8.57 -7.56
C ALA A 110 0.63 9.47 -6.54
N ALA A 111 0.70 10.77 -6.79
CA ALA A 111 1.39 11.73 -5.93
C ALA A 111 0.45 12.39 -4.90
N ALA A 112 -0.82 12.63 -5.30
CA ALA A 112 -1.76 13.38 -4.47
C ALA A 112 -2.67 12.48 -3.60
N ASP A 113 -3.05 11.28 -4.10
CA ASP A 113 -4.02 10.43 -3.42
C ASP A 113 -3.41 9.48 -2.37
N PHE A 114 -2.06 9.45 -2.25
CA PHE A 114 -1.38 8.52 -1.35
C PHE A 114 -0.32 9.21 -0.51
N VAL A 115 -0.25 8.80 0.75
CA VAL A 115 0.83 9.16 1.65
C VAL A 115 1.73 7.95 1.85
N PRO A 116 3.05 8.01 1.49
CA PRO A 116 3.96 6.89 1.67
C PRO A 116 4.19 6.62 3.17
N VAL A 117 4.00 5.37 3.58
CA VAL A 117 4.19 4.92 4.97
C VAL A 117 5.59 4.35 5.18
N GLY A 118 6.04 3.49 4.28
CA GLY A 118 7.36 2.88 4.39
C GLY A 118 7.64 1.85 3.31
N MET A 119 8.90 1.46 3.20
CA MET A 119 9.36 0.43 2.26
C MET A 119 9.38 -0.92 2.95
N VAL A 120 8.66 -1.90 2.40
CA VAL A 120 8.60 -3.26 2.92
C VAL A 120 9.79 -4.11 2.46
N SER A 121 10.15 -4.01 1.17
CA SER A 121 11.22 -4.81 0.59
C SER A 121 11.85 -4.13 -0.63
N ARG A 122 13.03 -4.60 -1.01
CA ARG A 122 13.66 -4.32 -2.31
C ARG A 122 13.80 -5.61 -3.08
N SER A 123 13.52 -5.57 -4.38
CA SER A 123 13.75 -6.69 -5.30
C SER A 123 14.65 -6.25 -6.44
N HIS A 124 15.37 -7.21 -7.00
CA HIS A 124 16.19 -7.01 -8.18
C HIS A 124 15.50 -7.66 -9.37
N TYR A 125 15.57 -7.00 -10.53
CA TYR A 125 15.16 -7.61 -11.78
C TYR A 125 16.32 -8.44 -12.34
N VAL A 126 15.99 -9.61 -12.87
CA VAL A 126 16.95 -10.50 -13.52
C VAL A 126 16.48 -10.75 -14.94
N LEU A 127 17.37 -10.60 -15.90
CA LEU A 127 17.12 -11.05 -17.26
C LEU A 127 17.46 -12.54 -17.34
N ALA A 128 16.50 -13.36 -17.68
CA ALA A 128 16.70 -14.79 -17.89
C ALA A 128 16.30 -15.19 -19.31
N ALA A 129 17.07 -16.05 -19.91
CA ALA A 129 16.74 -16.68 -21.17
C ALA A 129 16.55 -18.18 -20.97
N SER A 130 15.69 -18.81 -21.80
CA SER A 130 15.56 -20.26 -21.84
C SER A 130 16.90 -20.88 -22.21
N SER A 131 17.22 -22.03 -21.61
CA SER A 131 18.42 -22.82 -21.98
C SER A 131 18.43 -23.21 -23.46
N GLN A 132 17.26 -23.35 -24.08
CA GLN A 132 17.11 -23.63 -25.52
C GLN A 132 17.42 -22.41 -26.40
N PHE A 133 17.46 -21.20 -25.84
CA PHE A 133 17.82 -20.00 -26.60
C PHE A 133 19.28 -20.01 -27.05
N GLY A 134 20.14 -20.81 -26.41
CA GLY A 134 21.52 -21.04 -26.79
C GLY A 134 22.43 -19.81 -26.70
N ALA A 135 22.13 -18.88 -25.78
CA ALA A 135 22.98 -17.74 -25.44
C ALA A 135 23.25 -17.77 -23.94
N GLY A 136 24.52 -17.79 -23.55
CA GLY A 136 24.96 -17.84 -22.15
C GLY A 136 25.33 -16.48 -21.56
N THR A 137 25.39 -15.45 -22.40
CA THR A 137 25.79 -14.09 -22.00
C THR A 137 24.83 -13.04 -22.57
N LEU A 138 24.77 -11.88 -21.92
CA LEU A 138 23.99 -10.74 -22.43
C LEU A 138 24.46 -10.30 -23.81
N ALA A 139 25.77 -10.34 -24.09
CA ALA A 139 26.31 -9.96 -25.37
C ALA A 139 25.79 -10.86 -26.53
N GLU A 140 25.69 -12.18 -26.28
CA GLU A 140 25.12 -13.14 -27.22
C GLU A 140 23.63 -12.92 -27.44
N VAL A 141 22.86 -12.63 -26.36
CA VAL A 141 21.43 -12.28 -26.45
C VAL A 141 21.25 -11.04 -27.34
N LEU A 142 22.04 -9.99 -27.11
CA LEU A 142 21.98 -8.75 -27.90
C LEU A 142 22.39 -8.98 -29.33
N ALA A 143 23.42 -9.77 -29.61
CA ALA A 143 23.84 -10.11 -30.97
C ALA A 143 22.73 -10.82 -31.75
N ARG A 144 22.06 -11.80 -31.14
CA ARG A 144 20.92 -12.52 -31.74
C ARG A 144 19.73 -11.60 -31.98
N ALA A 145 19.40 -10.73 -31.02
CA ALA A 145 18.33 -9.76 -31.18
C ALA A 145 18.57 -8.81 -32.35
N ARG A 146 19.82 -8.32 -32.49
CA ARG A 146 20.23 -7.47 -33.65
C ARG A 146 20.21 -8.22 -34.98
N ALA A 147 20.45 -9.51 -34.99
CA ALA A 147 20.33 -10.39 -36.14
C ALA A 147 18.90 -10.75 -36.53
N GLY A 148 17.89 -10.21 -35.83
CA GLY A 148 16.47 -10.46 -36.10
C GLY A 148 15.97 -11.80 -35.56
N ALA A 149 16.68 -12.43 -34.62
CA ALA A 149 16.19 -13.64 -33.96
C ALA A 149 14.97 -13.30 -33.08
N GLU A 150 13.96 -14.14 -33.16
CA GLU A 150 12.76 -14.00 -32.33
C GLU A 150 13.12 -14.32 -30.86
N LEU A 151 12.99 -13.34 -30.00
CA LEU A 151 13.22 -13.50 -28.55
C LEU A 151 11.93 -13.98 -27.90
N ARG A 152 11.79 -15.28 -27.69
CA ARG A 152 10.68 -15.90 -26.96
C ARG A 152 11.15 -16.60 -25.71
#